data_f64edec2541dbe30b9c142317e8f78bb
#
_entry.id   f64edec2541dbe30b9c142317e8f78bb
#
_cell.length_a   1.000
_cell.length_b   1.000
_cell.length_c   1.000
_cell.angle_alpha   90.00
_cell.angle_beta   90.00
_cell.angle_gamma   90.00
#
_symmetry.space_group_name_H-M   'P 1'
#
loop_
_entity.id
_entity.type
_entity.pdbx_description
1 polymer ?
#
loop_
_entity_poly.entity_id
_entity_poly.type
_entity_poly.pdbx_seq_one_letter_code
_entity_poly.pdbx_strand_id
1 'polypeptide(L)'
;MISVVGGVYEERCKYPAWNQIYGSGLRAAIAVSSVSDTVSLHAYVPEEWTKDVELTLASFGVNGDLHASKHPMSFEYLHSFVRVDPPEQQPSLYPALSVESDVVLRFGMMESDARVKGDRVVYDPQAPDASYYCNGSNAGSLAMIVSGWELPGTRAELLKRRSEDRQESLMPNEDTLLKAIINLRDLPHPPQIVLVKDGLGGLIVFQGDQPVSVPSYAAESFFRIGAGDVTAAAFAHAWGELNLDPVDAAHYAARCTAYFVEGPRLPLPSVAGVSDRKPNTIRRERIRIVGLGDFELDALAHTTQGWLSYLGGDVSYVKFGLEGLASNGQDDIDLLLVGSRCSMKEFEAAARADLQPTVIFWPSAEAFAAQFYFPDAVVASDYATALYHVMRSSKQ
;
A
#
# COMPACT_ATOMS: atom_id res chain seq x y z
N MET A 1 -7.09 -8.23 -23.94
CA MET A 1 -6.57 -9.33 -23.07
C MET A 1 -5.43 -8.81 -22.25
N ILE A 2 -5.42 -9.09 -20.93
CA ILE A 2 -4.34 -8.72 -20.03
C ILE A 2 -3.69 -9.97 -19.41
N SER A 3 -2.38 -10.09 -19.51
CA SER A 3 -1.61 -11.13 -18.83
C SER A 3 -0.90 -10.52 -17.63
N VAL A 4 -1.13 -11.10 -16.44
CA VAL A 4 -0.47 -10.73 -15.20
C VAL A 4 0.60 -11.76 -14.90
N VAL A 5 1.83 -11.33 -14.63
CA VAL A 5 2.90 -12.20 -14.16
C VAL A 5 3.46 -11.65 -12.85
N GLY A 6 3.47 -12.49 -11.81
CA GLY A 6 3.86 -12.05 -10.47
C GLY A 6 3.72 -13.15 -9.42
N GLY A 7 4.19 -12.88 -8.22
CA GLY A 7 4.22 -13.86 -7.14
C GLY A 7 2.84 -14.16 -6.54
N VAL A 8 2.73 -15.40 -6.03
CA VAL A 8 1.63 -15.86 -5.19
C VAL A 8 2.21 -16.17 -3.81
N TYR A 9 1.84 -15.38 -2.81
CA TYR A 9 2.46 -15.40 -1.49
C TYR A 9 1.42 -15.43 -0.39
N GLU A 10 1.78 -16.01 0.75
CA GLU A 10 0.99 -15.88 1.97
C GLU A 10 1.30 -14.53 2.63
N GLU A 11 0.27 -13.83 3.04
CA GLU A 11 0.36 -12.53 3.71
C GLU A 11 -0.26 -12.64 5.10
N ARG A 12 0.53 -12.38 6.12
CA ARG A 12 0.12 -12.38 7.52
C ARG A 12 0.31 -11.00 8.11
N CYS A 13 -0.73 -10.43 8.67
CA CYS A 13 -0.65 -9.14 9.38
C CYS A 13 -1.35 -9.24 10.73
N LYS A 14 -0.74 -8.63 11.74
CA LYS A 14 -1.36 -8.58 13.08
C LYS A 14 -2.42 -7.47 13.18
N TYR A 15 -2.16 -6.30 12.57
CA TYR A 15 -3.02 -5.12 12.62
C TYR A 15 -3.24 -4.52 11.22
N PRO A 16 -4.31 -4.91 10.50
CA PRO A 16 -5.44 -5.76 10.87
C PRO A 16 -5.07 -7.25 10.96
N ALA A 17 -5.90 -8.04 11.65
CA ALA A 17 -5.79 -9.49 11.63
C ALA A 17 -6.08 -10.00 10.20
N TRP A 18 -5.01 -10.38 9.50
CA TRP A 18 -5.05 -10.80 8.10
C TRP A 18 -4.16 -12.02 7.91
N ASN A 19 -4.69 -13.05 7.27
CA ASN A 19 -3.93 -14.21 6.84
C ASN A 19 -4.56 -14.78 5.58
N GLN A 20 -3.95 -14.52 4.43
CA GLN A 20 -4.49 -14.91 3.12
C GLN A 20 -3.37 -15.27 2.14
N ILE A 21 -3.68 -16.12 1.16
CA ILE A 21 -2.82 -16.37 0.01
C ILE A 21 -3.24 -15.42 -1.11
N TYR A 22 -2.38 -14.42 -1.39
CA TYR A 22 -2.57 -13.49 -2.48
C TYR A 22 -1.25 -13.21 -3.22
N GLY A 23 -0.38 -12.39 -2.69
CA GLY A 23 0.75 -11.82 -3.40
C GLY A 23 0.30 -10.84 -4.50
N SER A 24 1.26 -10.23 -5.17
CA SER A 24 1.01 -9.21 -6.19
C SER A 24 0.31 -9.77 -7.44
N GLY A 25 0.76 -10.96 -7.91
CA GLY A 25 0.23 -11.56 -9.13
C GLY A 25 -1.24 -11.96 -9.00
N LEU A 26 -1.57 -12.78 -8.00
CA LEU A 26 -2.95 -13.27 -7.82
C LEU A 26 -3.92 -12.13 -7.54
N ARG A 27 -3.53 -11.19 -6.65
CA ARG A 27 -4.36 -10.02 -6.34
C ARG A 27 -4.64 -9.16 -7.57
N ALA A 28 -3.63 -8.86 -8.36
CA ALA A 28 -3.76 -8.04 -9.55
C ALA A 28 -4.64 -8.71 -10.61
N ALA A 29 -4.49 -10.01 -10.83
CA ALA A 29 -5.30 -10.75 -11.78
C ALA A 29 -6.78 -10.75 -11.37
N ILE A 30 -7.07 -10.99 -10.08
CA ILE A 30 -8.45 -10.89 -9.56
C ILE A 30 -8.96 -9.44 -9.66
N ALA A 31 -8.11 -8.45 -9.39
CA ALA A 31 -8.52 -7.05 -9.41
C ALA A 31 -9.15 -6.65 -10.75
N VAL A 32 -8.56 -7.04 -11.87
CA VAL A 32 -9.04 -6.66 -13.21
C VAL A 32 -10.03 -7.64 -13.84
N SER A 33 -10.37 -8.72 -13.16
CA SER A 33 -11.18 -9.81 -13.73
C SER A 33 -12.62 -9.41 -14.14
N SER A 34 -13.18 -8.37 -13.52
CA SER A 34 -14.53 -7.89 -13.86
C SER A 34 -14.56 -6.79 -14.91
N VAL A 35 -13.39 -6.22 -15.23
CA VAL A 35 -13.29 -5.07 -16.14
C VAL A 35 -12.53 -5.39 -17.41
N SER A 36 -11.80 -6.49 -17.47
CA SER A 36 -11.10 -7.00 -18.64
C SER A 36 -11.81 -8.24 -19.19
N ASP A 37 -11.91 -8.34 -20.52
CA ASP A 37 -12.61 -9.47 -21.17
C ASP A 37 -11.91 -10.82 -20.91
N THR A 38 -10.60 -10.82 -20.82
CA THR A 38 -9.80 -12.03 -20.60
C THR A 38 -8.58 -11.66 -19.75
N VAL A 39 -8.44 -12.36 -18.62
CA VAL A 39 -7.28 -12.23 -17.71
C VAL A 39 -6.60 -13.57 -17.57
N SER A 40 -5.25 -13.56 -17.63
CA SER A 40 -4.42 -14.73 -17.35
C SER A 40 -3.41 -14.40 -16.26
N LEU A 41 -3.22 -15.31 -15.32
CA LEU A 41 -2.17 -15.26 -14.30
C LEU A 41 -1.07 -16.25 -14.66
N HIS A 42 0.19 -15.79 -14.70
CA HIS A 42 1.39 -16.61 -14.82
C HIS A 42 2.18 -16.52 -13.51
N ALA A 43 2.32 -17.61 -12.79
CA ALA A 43 2.94 -17.61 -11.47
C ALA A 43 3.55 -18.95 -11.08
N TYR A 44 4.52 -18.92 -10.17
CA TYR A 44 4.93 -20.10 -9.40
C TYR A 44 4.04 -20.23 -8.17
N VAL A 45 3.54 -21.46 -7.93
CA VAL A 45 2.63 -21.75 -6.80
C VAL A 45 3.11 -23.00 -6.06
N PRO A 46 3.26 -22.97 -4.73
CA PRO A 46 3.52 -24.15 -3.93
C PRO A 46 2.44 -25.20 -4.11
N GLU A 47 2.84 -26.47 -4.13
CA GLU A 47 1.93 -27.60 -4.35
C GLU A 47 0.75 -27.57 -3.34
N GLU A 48 1.04 -27.22 -2.10
CA GLU A 48 0.05 -27.15 -1.01
C GLU A 48 -1.01 -26.05 -1.21
N TRP A 49 -0.73 -25.01 -2.01
CA TRP A 49 -1.67 -23.90 -2.29
C TRP A 49 -2.32 -23.99 -3.66
N THR A 50 -1.85 -24.90 -4.53
CA THR A 50 -2.29 -24.96 -5.94
C THR A 50 -3.80 -25.05 -6.07
N LYS A 51 -4.42 -25.95 -5.28
CA LYS A 51 -5.87 -26.15 -5.33
C LYS A 51 -6.66 -24.90 -4.90
N ASP A 52 -6.22 -24.22 -3.86
CA ASP A 52 -6.89 -23.02 -3.36
C ASP A 52 -6.75 -21.85 -4.34
N VAL A 53 -5.57 -21.73 -4.97
CA VAL A 53 -5.32 -20.75 -6.01
C VAL A 53 -6.17 -21.02 -7.25
N GLU A 54 -6.22 -22.27 -7.74
CA GLU A 54 -7.06 -22.69 -8.87
C GLU A 54 -8.55 -22.40 -8.62
N LEU A 55 -9.06 -22.72 -7.43
CA LEU A 55 -10.45 -22.43 -7.05
C LEU A 55 -10.72 -20.93 -6.99
N THR A 56 -9.77 -20.17 -6.48
CA THR A 56 -9.85 -18.71 -6.45
C THR A 56 -9.91 -18.15 -7.88
N LEU A 57 -8.96 -18.53 -8.75
CA LEU A 57 -8.95 -18.10 -10.15
C LEU A 57 -10.26 -18.44 -10.87
N ALA A 58 -10.73 -19.68 -10.71
CA ALA A 58 -11.99 -20.13 -11.30
C ALA A 58 -13.19 -19.31 -10.83
N SER A 59 -13.22 -18.92 -9.54
CA SER A 59 -14.31 -18.11 -8.97
C SER A 59 -14.40 -16.72 -9.58
N PHE A 60 -13.28 -16.20 -10.11
CA PHE A 60 -13.21 -14.89 -10.77
C PHE A 60 -13.08 -14.97 -12.28
N GLY A 61 -13.13 -16.17 -12.87
CA GLY A 61 -13.02 -16.35 -14.33
C GLY A 61 -11.64 -16.02 -14.90
N VAL A 62 -10.59 -16.15 -14.08
CA VAL A 62 -9.20 -15.89 -14.47
C VAL A 62 -8.54 -17.18 -14.93
N ASN A 63 -7.82 -17.14 -16.05
CA ASN A 63 -7.04 -18.28 -16.53
C ASN A 63 -5.73 -18.38 -15.75
N GLY A 64 -5.34 -19.59 -15.32
CA GLY A 64 -4.09 -19.85 -14.61
C GLY A 64 -3.07 -20.59 -15.48
N ASP A 65 -1.87 -20.02 -15.64
CA ASP A 65 -0.67 -20.73 -16.10
C ASP A 65 0.26 -20.87 -14.90
N LEU A 66 -0.01 -21.91 -14.09
CA LEU A 66 0.60 -22.12 -12.80
C LEU A 66 1.73 -23.13 -12.87
N HIS A 67 2.89 -22.75 -12.38
CA HIS A 67 4.09 -23.57 -12.32
C HIS A 67 4.36 -24.02 -10.88
N ALA A 68 4.72 -25.28 -10.70
CA ALA A 68 4.96 -25.83 -9.36
C ALA A 68 6.19 -25.21 -8.69
N SER A 69 6.03 -24.81 -7.43
CA SER A 69 7.08 -24.36 -6.53
C SER A 69 7.20 -25.31 -5.32
N LYS A 70 8.41 -25.43 -4.78
CA LYS A 70 8.68 -26.21 -3.56
C LYS A 70 8.80 -25.33 -2.31
N HIS A 71 8.84 -24.03 -2.48
CA HIS A 71 9.15 -23.09 -1.43
C HIS A 71 7.99 -22.10 -1.27
N PRO A 72 7.11 -22.33 -0.27
CA PRO A 72 6.10 -21.35 0.09
C PRO A 72 6.80 -20.09 0.63
N MET A 73 6.33 -18.94 0.20
CA MET A 73 6.83 -17.64 0.67
C MET A 73 5.74 -16.93 1.44
N SER A 74 6.09 -16.45 2.64
CA SER A 74 5.18 -15.72 3.51
C SER A 74 5.77 -14.37 3.88
N PHE A 75 4.94 -13.35 3.89
CA PHE A 75 5.26 -12.01 4.38
C PHE A 75 4.54 -11.78 5.70
N GLU A 76 5.28 -11.41 6.74
CA GLU A 76 4.74 -11.16 8.08
C GLU A 76 4.89 -9.69 8.46
N TYR A 77 3.77 -9.08 8.87
CA TYR A 77 3.70 -7.66 9.24
C TYR A 77 3.11 -7.48 10.63
N LEU A 78 3.70 -6.61 11.45
CA LEU A 78 3.03 -6.12 12.66
C LEU A 78 1.81 -5.27 12.29
N HIS A 79 1.98 -4.38 11.32
CA HIS A 79 0.93 -3.53 10.74
C HIS A 79 1.27 -3.22 9.28
N SER A 80 0.30 -2.79 8.51
CA SER A 80 0.43 -2.60 7.06
C SER A 80 1.36 -1.45 6.62
N PHE A 81 1.87 -0.64 7.55
CA PHE A 81 2.91 0.36 7.29
C PHE A 81 4.32 -0.18 7.50
N VAL A 82 4.50 -1.37 8.08
CA VAL A 82 5.83 -1.97 8.18
C VAL A 82 6.38 -2.15 6.77
N ARG A 83 7.57 -1.64 6.55
CA ARG A 83 8.31 -1.88 5.33
C ARG A 83 8.98 -3.24 5.46
N VAL A 84 8.64 -4.14 4.60
CA VAL A 84 9.39 -5.38 4.43
C VAL A 84 10.51 -5.06 3.44
N ASP A 85 11.74 -5.03 3.92
CA ASP A 85 12.88 -5.00 3.03
C ASP A 85 12.95 -6.37 2.34
N PRO A 86 12.91 -6.44 1.00
CA PRO A 86 13.12 -7.70 0.32
C PRO A 86 14.51 -8.23 0.73
N PRO A 87 14.66 -9.54 0.89
CA PRO A 87 15.97 -10.12 1.13
C PRO A 87 16.94 -9.67 0.03
N GLU A 88 18.25 -9.62 0.35
CA GLU A 88 19.28 -9.36 -0.65
C GLU A 88 19.03 -10.25 -1.86
N GLN A 89 19.26 -9.71 -3.07
CA GLN A 89 19.01 -10.41 -4.32
C GLN A 89 19.61 -11.81 -4.27
N GLN A 90 18.76 -12.79 -4.12
CA GLN A 90 19.13 -14.19 -4.23
C GLN A 90 19.00 -14.61 -5.71
N PRO A 91 19.84 -15.55 -6.17
CA PRO A 91 19.66 -16.12 -7.50
C PRO A 91 18.25 -16.71 -7.60
N SER A 92 17.61 -16.49 -8.74
CA SER A 92 16.27 -17.04 -9.02
C SER A 92 16.23 -18.53 -8.72
N LEU A 93 15.25 -18.96 -7.91
CA LEU A 93 15.09 -20.37 -7.53
C LEU A 93 14.57 -21.23 -8.69
N TYR A 94 13.82 -20.60 -9.60
CA TYR A 94 13.16 -21.25 -10.74
C TYR A 94 13.47 -20.53 -12.05
N PRO A 95 13.31 -21.22 -13.22
CA PRO A 95 13.45 -20.59 -14.52
C PRO A 95 12.54 -19.39 -14.70
N ALA A 96 12.97 -18.39 -15.47
CA ALA A 96 12.14 -17.25 -15.80
C ALA A 96 10.88 -17.67 -16.59
N LEU A 97 9.72 -17.16 -16.21
CA LEU A 97 8.47 -17.33 -16.94
C LEU A 97 8.55 -16.54 -18.25
N SER A 98 8.01 -17.09 -19.35
CA SER A 98 7.95 -16.42 -20.65
C SER A 98 6.50 -16.08 -20.98
N VAL A 99 6.18 -14.78 -21.08
CA VAL A 99 4.81 -14.31 -21.30
C VAL A 99 4.78 -13.34 -22.48
N GLU A 100 3.89 -13.59 -23.44
CA GLU A 100 3.63 -12.70 -24.57
C GLU A 100 2.13 -12.40 -24.66
N SER A 101 1.79 -11.10 -24.68
CA SER A 101 0.40 -10.62 -24.72
C SER A 101 0.37 -9.15 -25.15
N ASP A 102 -0.78 -8.67 -25.68
CA ASP A 102 -0.93 -7.27 -26.06
C ASP A 102 -0.68 -6.34 -24.86
N VAL A 103 -1.26 -6.69 -23.70
CA VAL A 103 -1.05 -5.98 -22.44
C VAL A 103 -0.47 -6.94 -21.40
N VAL A 104 0.65 -6.57 -20.82
CA VAL A 104 1.29 -7.33 -19.75
C VAL A 104 1.46 -6.45 -18.50
N LEU A 105 1.00 -6.96 -17.36
CA LEU A 105 1.35 -6.44 -16.05
C LEU A 105 2.37 -7.38 -15.41
N ARG A 106 3.61 -6.90 -15.27
CA ARG A 106 4.71 -7.65 -14.66
C ARG A 106 5.04 -7.10 -13.29
N PHE A 107 5.09 -7.98 -12.32
CA PHE A 107 5.64 -7.70 -10.99
C PHE A 107 7.03 -8.30 -10.83
N GLY A 108 7.84 -7.71 -9.94
CA GLY A 108 9.01 -8.38 -9.39
C GLY A 108 8.58 -9.61 -8.59
N MET A 109 9.36 -10.68 -8.68
CA MET A 109 9.12 -11.95 -7.98
C MET A 109 10.33 -12.32 -7.12
N MET A 110 10.08 -13.00 -5.99
CA MET A 110 11.14 -13.45 -5.09
C MET A 110 11.76 -14.77 -5.55
N GLU A 111 10.93 -15.67 -6.10
CA GLU A 111 11.29 -17.05 -6.47
C GLU A 111 11.83 -17.16 -7.88
N SER A 112 11.54 -16.19 -8.74
CA SER A 112 11.89 -16.26 -10.15
C SER A 112 11.92 -14.87 -10.79
N ASP A 113 12.02 -14.86 -12.11
CA ASP A 113 11.89 -13.67 -12.95
C ASP A 113 10.89 -13.95 -14.08
N ALA A 114 10.55 -12.92 -14.86
CA ALA A 114 9.72 -13.07 -16.04
C ALA A 114 10.36 -12.37 -17.25
N ARG A 115 10.37 -13.05 -18.39
CA ARG A 115 10.65 -12.45 -19.71
C ARG A 115 9.33 -12.17 -20.37
N VAL A 116 9.04 -10.89 -20.54
CA VAL A 116 7.75 -10.48 -21.10
C VAL A 116 7.94 -9.77 -22.43
N LYS A 117 6.97 -9.98 -23.33
CA LYS A 117 6.87 -9.27 -24.59
C LYS A 117 5.43 -8.79 -24.76
N GLY A 118 5.25 -7.48 -24.99
CA GLY A 118 3.92 -6.89 -25.13
C GLY A 118 3.95 -5.58 -25.87
N ASP A 119 2.79 -5.21 -26.46
CA ASP A 119 2.63 -3.89 -27.05
C ASP A 119 2.65 -2.81 -25.95
N ARG A 120 1.97 -3.08 -24.84
CA ARG A 120 1.98 -2.26 -23.64
C ARG A 120 2.33 -3.09 -22.42
N VAL A 121 3.38 -2.69 -21.74
CA VAL A 121 3.82 -3.36 -20.51
C VAL A 121 3.80 -2.39 -19.35
N VAL A 122 3.19 -2.81 -18.26
CA VAL A 122 3.28 -2.14 -16.96
C VAL A 122 4.18 -2.98 -16.08
N TYR A 123 5.21 -2.36 -15.50
CA TYR A 123 6.17 -3.02 -14.63
C TYR A 123 6.20 -2.40 -13.24
N ASP A 124 5.86 -3.17 -12.22
CA ASP A 124 6.05 -2.87 -10.80
C ASP A 124 7.19 -3.75 -10.27
N PRO A 125 8.42 -3.22 -10.09
CA PRO A 125 9.59 -4.03 -9.75
C PRO A 125 9.56 -4.61 -8.35
N GLN A 126 8.89 -3.99 -7.41
CA GLN A 126 8.81 -4.37 -5.99
C GLN A 126 10.18 -4.53 -5.30
N ALA A 127 11.24 -4.06 -5.92
CA ALA A 127 12.61 -4.09 -5.43
C ALA A 127 13.39 -2.85 -5.90
N PRO A 128 14.39 -2.38 -5.11
CA PRO A 128 15.26 -1.28 -5.53
C PRO A 128 16.09 -1.69 -6.75
N ASP A 129 16.35 -0.72 -7.61
CA ASP A 129 17.29 -0.83 -8.74
C ASP A 129 16.96 -1.98 -9.72
N ALA A 130 15.72 -2.46 -9.76
CA ALA A 130 15.29 -3.49 -10.68
C ALA A 130 15.34 -3.00 -12.13
N SER A 131 16.06 -3.72 -12.96
CA SER A 131 16.16 -3.40 -14.39
C SER A 131 15.21 -4.27 -15.21
N TYR A 132 14.32 -3.63 -15.94
CA TYR A 132 13.38 -4.31 -16.83
C TYR A 132 14.10 -5.07 -17.97
N TYR A 133 15.20 -4.52 -18.47
CA TYR A 133 15.81 -4.98 -19.74
C TYR A 133 16.94 -6.00 -19.58
N CYS A 134 17.41 -6.25 -18.37
CA CYS A 134 18.54 -7.16 -18.14
C CYS A 134 18.25 -8.63 -18.44
N ASN A 135 16.98 -9.00 -18.60
CA ASN A 135 16.57 -10.40 -18.80
C ASN A 135 16.03 -10.73 -20.20
N GLY A 136 16.05 -9.79 -21.13
CA GLY A 136 15.54 -9.96 -22.49
C GLY A 136 14.04 -9.69 -22.65
N SER A 137 13.39 -9.05 -21.69
CA SER A 137 12.03 -8.52 -21.86
C SER A 137 11.99 -7.40 -22.89
N ASN A 138 10.83 -7.23 -23.57
CA ASN A 138 10.61 -6.20 -24.57
C ASN A 138 9.20 -5.63 -24.48
N ALA A 139 9.06 -4.32 -24.74
CA ALA A 139 7.79 -3.61 -24.74
C ALA A 139 7.71 -2.64 -25.91
N GLY A 140 6.58 -2.57 -26.59
CA GLY A 140 6.27 -1.49 -27.53
C GLY A 140 6.17 -0.15 -26.79
N SER A 141 5.50 -0.15 -25.65
CA SER A 141 5.45 0.96 -24.70
C SER A 141 5.56 0.43 -23.26
N LEU A 142 6.45 1.02 -22.46
CA LEU A 142 6.70 0.65 -21.07
C LEU A 142 6.25 1.75 -20.11
N ALA A 143 5.42 1.38 -19.14
CA ALA A 143 5.15 2.17 -17.95
C ALA A 143 5.76 1.47 -16.72
N MET A 144 6.47 2.22 -15.88
CA MET A 144 6.93 1.72 -14.57
C MET A 144 6.08 2.33 -13.45
N ILE A 145 5.67 1.48 -12.52
CA ILE A 145 4.95 1.90 -11.31
C ILE A 145 5.82 1.57 -10.10
N VAL A 146 6.27 2.58 -9.39
CA VAL A 146 7.27 2.43 -8.32
C VAL A 146 6.86 3.21 -7.09
N SER A 147 7.34 2.78 -5.94
CA SER A 147 7.40 3.61 -4.73
C SER A 147 8.70 4.42 -4.75
N GLY A 148 8.76 5.52 -4.01
CA GLY A 148 9.95 6.36 -4.00
C GLY A 148 11.24 5.62 -3.63
N TRP A 149 11.16 4.59 -2.79
CA TRP A 149 12.32 3.78 -2.37
C TRP A 149 12.75 2.71 -3.39
N GLU A 150 11.92 2.40 -4.36
CA GLU A 150 12.22 1.46 -5.47
C GLU A 150 12.95 2.16 -6.61
N LEU A 151 12.98 3.49 -6.61
CA LEU A 151 13.69 4.28 -7.60
C LEU A 151 15.21 4.15 -7.43
N PRO A 152 15.97 4.08 -8.54
CA PRO A 152 17.43 4.01 -8.50
C PRO A 152 18.06 5.16 -7.70
N GLY A 153 18.95 4.82 -6.75
CA GLY A 153 19.73 5.81 -5.99
C GLY A 153 18.99 6.52 -4.84
N THR A 154 17.71 6.23 -4.60
CA THR A 154 16.94 6.90 -3.53
C THR A 154 17.07 6.26 -2.15
N ARG A 155 17.36 4.96 -2.10
CA ARG A 155 17.38 4.17 -0.85
C ARG A 155 18.31 4.76 0.22
N ALA A 156 19.50 5.19 -0.16
CA ALA A 156 20.46 5.72 0.78
C ALA A 156 19.98 7.00 1.50
N GLU A 157 19.32 7.90 0.77
CA GLU A 157 18.73 9.11 1.34
C GLU A 157 17.59 8.78 2.30
N LEU A 158 16.69 7.89 1.90
CA LEU A 158 15.54 7.51 2.73
C LEU A 158 15.97 6.82 4.02
N LEU A 159 17.00 5.95 3.97
CA LEU A 159 17.56 5.33 5.16
C LEU A 159 18.27 6.36 6.08
N LYS A 160 18.96 7.33 5.50
CA LYS A 160 19.61 8.42 6.25
C LYS A 160 18.56 9.24 7.01
N ARG A 161 17.49 9.68 6.36
CA ARG A 161 16.38 10.42 7.00
C ARG A 161 15.77 9.62 8.14
N ARG A 162 15.49 8.33 7.93
CA ARG A 162 14.95 7.47 8.98
C ARG A 162 15.85 7.41 10.21
N SER A 163 17.16 7.35 10.02
CA SER A 163 18.12 7.26 11.12
C SER A 163 18.37 8.59 11.83
N GLU A 164 18.40 9.70 11.10
CA GLU A 164 18.71 11.03 11.64
C GLU A 164 17.46 11.71 12.21
N ASP A 165 16.39 11.73 11.45
CA ASP A 165 15.19 12.49 11.79
C ASP A 165 14.11 11.65 12.50
N ARG A 166 14.33 10.34 12.64
CA ARG A 166 13.33 9.36 13.11
C ARG A 166 12.00 9.44 12.33
N GLN A 167 12.07 9.97 11.13
CA GLN A 167 10.90 10.18 10.27
C GLN A 167 10.82 9.03 9.26
N GLU A 168 9.71 8.32 9.25
CA GLU A 168 9.40 7.38 8.17
C GLU A 168 9.10 8.19 6.91
N SER A 169 9.77 7.90 5.82
CA SER A 169 9.50 8.54 4.53
C SER A 169 9.45 7.50 3.43
N LEU A 170 8.41 7.59 2.60
CA LEU A 170 8.26 6.78 1.40
C LEU A 170 8.75 7.51 0.15
N MET A 171 8.90 8.83 0.25
CA MET A 171 9.28 9.69 -0.86
C MET A 171 10.66 10.33 -0.61
N PRO A 172 11.57 10.27 -1.58
CA PRO A 172 12.78 11.08 -1.55
C PRO A 172 12.44 12.57 -1.65
N ASN A 173 13.41 13.44 -1.40
CA ASN A 173 13.22 14.86 -1.70
C ASN A 173 13.09 15.07 -3.23
N GLU A 174 12.59 16.23 -3.62
CA GLU A 174 12.31 16.55 -5.02
C GLU A 174 13.54 16.42 -5.92
N ASP A 175 14.71 16.90 -5.47
CA ASP A 175 15.96 16.81 -6.24
C ASP A 175 16.40 15.35 -6.45
N THR A 176 16.31 14.51 -5.42
CA THR A 176 16.66 13.09 -5.53
C THR A 176 15.64 12.35 -6.40
N LEU A 177 14.36 12.68 -6.27
CA LEU A 177 13.29 12.12 -7.11
C LEU A 177 13.55 12.44 -8.59
N LEU A 178 13.78 13.70 -8.92
CA LEU A 178 14.04 14.12 -10.29
C LEU A 178 15.31 13.48 -10.86
N LYS A 179 16.39 13.40 -10.08
CA LYS A 179 17.61 12.68 -10.50
C LYS A 179 17.35 11.20 -10.79
N ALA A 180 16.57 10.53 -9.95
CA ALA A 180 16.22 9.13 -10.16
C ALA A 180 15.40 8.93 -11.45
N ILE A 181 14.46 9.83 -11.75
CA ILE A 181 13.68 9.81 -12.99
C ILE A 181 14.57 10.08 -14.21
N ILE A 182 15.50 11.03 -14.13
CA ILE A 182 16.47 11.29 -15.20
C ILE A 182 17.31 10.03 -15.46
N ASN A 183 17.83 9.39 -14.42
CA ASN A 183 18.62 8.15 -14.56
C ASN A 183 17.83 7.03 -15.24
N LEU A 184 16.52 6.90 -14.98
CA LEU A 184 15.67 5.94 -15.69
C LEU A 184 15.51 6.29 -17.18
N ARG A 185 15.51 7.56 -17.54
CA ARG A 185 15.39 8.04 -18.93
C ARG A 185 16.69 7.87 -19.72
N ASP A 186 17.82 7.80 -19.04
CA ASP A 186 19.13 7.57 -19.67
C ASP A 186 19.40 6.08 -19.99
N LEU A 187 18.47 5.20 -19.64
CA LEU A 187 18.57 3.79 -20.00
C LEU A 187 18.44 3.58 -21.52
N PRO A 188 19.04 2.52 -22.09
CA PRO A 188 18.94 2.23 -23.54
C PRO A 188 17.49 2.11 -24.05
N HIS A 189 16.58 1.67 -23.20
CA HIS A 189 15.14 1.56 -23.48
C HIS A 189 14.37 2.12 -22.29
N PRO A 190 14.24 3.45 -22.19
CA PRO A 190 13.65 4.07 -21.02
C PRO A 190 12.14 3.81 -20.95
N PRO A 191 11.55 3.76 -19.75
CA PRO A 191 10.11 3.78 -19.62
C PRO A 191 9.57 5.12 -20.15
N GLN A 192 8.52 5.08 -20.97
CA GLN A 192 7.84 6.26 -21.47
C GLN A 192 7.03 6.95 -20.37
N ILE A 193 6.60 6.17 -19.38
CA ILE A 193 5.78 6.63 -18.27
C ILE A 193 6.38 6.08 -16.96
N VAL A 194 6.51 6.93 -15.96
CA VAL A 194 6.83 6.51 -14.58
C VAL A 194 5.76 7.05 -13.66
N LEU A 195 5.09 6.15 -12.94
CA LEU A 195 4.18 6.50 -11.85
C LEU A 195 4.89 6.26 -10.52
N VAL A 196 4.97 7.29 -9.70
CA VAL A 196 5.52 7.18 -8.35
C VAL A 196 4.39 7.18 -7.33
N LYS A 197 4.30 6.11 -6.54
CA LYS A 197 3.29 5.91 -5.48
C LYS A 197 3.70 6.71 -4.24
N ASP A 198 2.85 7.66 -3.80
CA ASP A 198 3.07 8.50 -2.61
C ASP A 198 2.05 8.25 -1.49
N GLY A 199 1.52 7.05 -1.40
CA GLY A 199 0.55 6.69 -0.36
C GLY A 199 -0.66 7.63 -0.32
N LEU A 200 -0.87 8.32 0.82
CA LEU A 200 -1.96 9.30 0.95
C LEU A 200 -1.74 10.57 0.11
N GLY A 201 -0.53 10.85 -0.35
CA GLY A 201 -0.24 11.93 -1.32
C GLY A 201 -0.78 11.63 -2.72
N GLY A 202 -1.08 10.37 -3.02
CA GLY A 202 -1.60 9.92 -4.31
C GLY A 202 -0.51 9.38 -5.23
N LEU A 203 -0.48 9.84 -6.48
CA LEU A 203 0.47 9.41 -7.49
C LEU A 203 1.13 10.61 -8.15
N ILE A 204 2.38 10.46 -8.58
CA ILE A 204 3.06 11.42 -9.44
C ILE A 204 3.34 10.73 -10.78
N VAL A 205 2.79 11.28 -11.86
CA VAL A 205 2.94 10.77 -13.22
C VAL A 205 4.02 11.55 -13.93
N PHE A 206 5.07 10.88 -14.37
CA PHE A 206 6.12 11.43 -15.22
C PHE A 206 5.93 10.93 -16.65
N GLN A 207 5.43 11.82 -17.51
CA GLN A 207 5.35 11.65 -18.96
C GLN A 207 5.92 12.91 -19.59
N GLY A 208 7.07 12.81 -20.25
CA GLY A 208 7.78 14.02 -20.69
C GLY A 208 8.46 14.77 -19.52
N ASP A 209 8.64 16.10 -19.65
CA ASP A 209 9.53 16.87 -18.75
C ASP A 209 8.85 17.35 -17.47
N GLN A 210 7.53 17.35 -17.42
CA GLN A 210 6.80 17.90 -16.27
C GLN A 210 6.05 16.78 -15.54
N PRO A 211 6.21 16.67 -14.20
CA PRO A 211 5.41 15.78 -13.39
C PRO A 211 3.98 16.31 -13.24
N VAL A 212 3.01 15.38 -13.22
CA VAL A 212 1.61 15.66 -12.91
C VAL A 212 1.22 14.93 -11.65
N SER A 213 0.76 15.66 -10.64
CA SER A 213 0.26 15.07 -9.40
C SER A 213 -1.19 14.66 -9.55
N VAL A 214 -1.48 13.41 -9.18
CA VAL A 214 -2.83 12.83 -9.11
C VAL A 214 -3.15 12.58 -7.64
N PRO A 215 -4.21 13.17 -7.08
CA PRO A 215 -4.52 13.03 -5.66
C PRO A 215 -4.91 11.60 -5.30
N SER A 216 -4.72 11.22 -4.04
CA SER A 216 -5.45 10.08 -3.49
C SER A 216 -6.94 10.43 -3.34
N TYR A 217 -7.80 9.41 -3.29
CA TYR A 217 -9.24 9.61 -3.18
C TYR A 217 -9.78 9.14 -1.84
N ALA A 218 -10.88 9.75 -1.42
CA ALA A 218 -11.51 9.48 -0.15
C ALA A 218 -12.03 8.04 -0.06
N ALA A 219 -11.81 7.42 1.08
CA ALA A 219 -12.28 6.10 1.46
C ALA A 219 -12.85 6.12 2.89
N GLU A 220 -13.67 5.14 3.26
CA GLU A 220 -14.22 5.03 4.60
C GLU A 220 -13.28 4.33 5.58
N SER A 221 -12.38 3.49 5.07
CA SER A 221 -11.32 2.81 5.83
C SER A 221 -10.07 2.71 4.97
N PHE A 222 -8.98 2.19 5.53
CA PHE A 222 -7.69 2.18 4.82
C PHE A 222 -6.94 0.85 4.99
N PHE A 223 -7.51 -0.23 4.43
CA PHE A 223 -6.81 -1.51 4.34
C PHE A 223 -5.69 -1.43 3.31
N ARG A 224 -4.44 -1.32 3.77
CA ARG A 224 -3.31 -0.95 2.89
C ARG A 224 -2.64 -2.13 2.18
N ILE A 225 -2.75 -3.37 2.71
CA ILE A 225 -2.07 -4.54 2.15
C ILE A 225 -2.55 -4.80 0.73
N GLY A 226 -1.63 -4.77 -0.24
CA GLY A 226 -1.94 -4.95 -1.65
C GLY A 226 -2.49 -3.73 -2.39
N ALA A 227 -2.58 -2.56 -1.75
CA ALA A 227 -3.03 -1.33 -2.41
C ALA A 227 -2.14 -0.94 -3.60
N GLY A 228 -0.84 -1.20 -3.53
CA GLY A 228 0.11 -1.01 -4.63
C GLY A 228 -0.18 -1.91 -5.82
N ASP A 229 -0.46 -3.19 -5.57
CA ASP A 229 -0.76 -4.19 -6.60
C ASP A 229 -2.04 -3.82 -7.35
N VAL A 230 -3.07 -3.37 -6.61
CA VAL A 230 -4.34 -2.89 -7.17
C VAL A 230 -4.15 -1.63 -7.98
N THR A 231 -3.31 -0.69 -7.53
CA THR A 231 -2.95 0.51 -8.30
C THR A 231 -2.34 0.13 -9.65
N ALA A 232 -1.38 -0.81 -9.64
CA ALA A 232 -0.73 -1.28 -10.85
C ALA A 232 -1.71 -2.00 -11.79
N ALA A 233 -2.59 -2.84 -11.25
CA ALA A 233 -3.60 -3.56 -12.02
C ALA A 233 -4.61 -2.62 -12.68
N ALA A 234 -5.16 -1.67 -11.93
CA ALA A 234 -6.09 -0.68 -12.45
C ALA A 234 -5.46 0.21 -13.53
N PHE A 235 -4.20 0.64 -13.32
CA PHE A 235 -3.47 1.41 -14.32
C PHE A 235 -3.21 0.58 -15.59
N ALA A 236 -2.80 -0.68 -15.46
CA ALA A 236 -2.57 -1.57 -16.58
C ALA A 236 -3.84 -1.77 -17.43
N HIS A 237 -5.00 -1.93 -16.79
CA HIS A 237 -6.28 -1.98 -17.49
C HIS A 237 -6.60 -0.66 -18.21
N ALA A 238 -6.55 0.47 -17.50
CA ALA A 238 -6.95 1.75 -18.04
C ALA A 238 -6.03 2.24 -19.17
N TRP A 239 -4.72 2.23 -18.92
CA TRP A 239 -3.74 2.66 -19.92
C TRP A 239 -3.52 1.59 -20.99
N GLY A 240 -3.40 0.31 -20.58
CA GLY A 240 -3.06 -0.80 -21.47
C GLY A 240 -4.22 -1.20 -22.39
N GLU A 241 -5.40 -1.52 -21.84
CA GLU A 241 -6.53 -2.03 -22.60
C GLU A 241 -7.46 -0.91 -23.10
N LEU A 242 -7.81 0.06 -22.23
CA LEU A 242 -8.75 1.14 -22.60
C LEU A 242 -8.09 2.28 -23.38
N ASN A 243 -6.76 2.29 -23.49
CA ASN A 243 -5.99 3.34 -24.16
C ASN A 243 -6.21 4.75 -23.60
N LEU A 244 -6.48 4.87 -22.30
CA LEU A 244 -6.61 6.17 -21.66
C LEU A 244 -5.24 6.90 -21.62
N ASP A 245 -5.30 8.23 -21.59
CA ASP A 245 -4.11 9.04 -21.29
C ASP A 245 -3.50 8.61 -19.94
N PRO A 246 -2.18 8.61 -19.78
CA PRO A 246 -1.53 8.16 -18.53
C PRO A 246 -2.01 8.88 -17.27
N VAL A 247 -2.36 10.17 -17.35
CA VAL A 247 -2.89 10.92 -16.20
C VAL A 247 -4.31 10.47 -15.88
N ASP A 248 -5.16 10.27 -16.88
CA ASP A 248 -6.52 9.75 -16.69
C ASP A 248 -6.51 8.32 -16.17
N ALA A 249 -5.60 7.48 -16.67
CA ALA A 249 -5.40 6.12 -16.17
C ALA A 249 -4.93 6.13 -14.71
N ALA A 250 -4.05 7.05 -14.32
CA ALA A 250 -3.61 7.21 -12.94
C ALA A 250 -4.75 7.71 -12.02
N HIS A 251 -5.62 8.60 -12.50
CA HIS A 251 -6.83 8.98 -11.77
C HIS A 251 -7.77 7.79 -11.53
N TYR A 252 -7.98 6.97 -12.55
CA TYR A 252 -8.77 5.74 -12.38
C TYR A 252 -8.09 4.78 -11.37
N ALA A 253 -6.79 4.55 -11.50
CA ALA A 253 -6.04 3.69 -10.59
C ALA A 253 -6.13 4.18 -9.14
N ALA A 254 -5.98 5.48 -8.88
CA ALA A 254 -6.10 6.06 -7.56
C ALA A 254 -7.52 5.90 -6.96
N ARG A 255 -8.57 6.02 -7.79
CA ARG A 255 -9.97 5.79 -7.38
C ARG A 255 -10.24 4.31 -7.08
N CYS A 256 -9.72 3.40 -7.89
CA CYS A 256 -9.79 1.96 -7.65
C CYS A 256 -9.05 1.57 -6.37
N THR A 257 -7.90 2.17 -6.10
CA THR A 257 -7.17 1.99 -4.84
C THR A 257 -8.04 2.43 -3.67
N ALA A 258 -8.69 3.59 -3.75
CA ALA A 258 -9.62 4.06 -2.72
C ALA A 258 -10.82 3.11 -2.52
N TYR A 259 -11.34 2.50 -3.58
CA TYR A 259 -12.37 1.47 -3.48
C TYR A 259 -11.87 0.22 -2.77
N PHE A 260 -10.68 -0.26 -3.14
CA PHE A 260 -10.08 -1.46 -2.57
C PHE A 260 -9.79 -1.32 -1.07
N VAL A 261 -9.21 -0.21 -0.65
CA VAL A 261 -8.79 -0.02 0.76
C VAL A 261 -9.94 0.06 1.75
N GLU A 262 -11.19 0.18 1.28
CA GLU A 262 -12.39 0.16 2.14
C GLU A 262 -12.75 -1.23 2.68
N GLY A 263 -11.92 -2.26 2.45
CA GLY A 263 -12.14 -3.58 3.00
C GLY A 263 -11.78 -4.70 2.02
N PRO A 264 -10.57 -4.76 1.53
CA PRO A 264 -9.97 -5.44 0.36
C PRO A 264 -11.01 -5.92 -0.68
N ARG A 265 -11.76 -4.96 -1.20
CA ARG A 265 -12.85 -5.21 -2.17
C ARG A 265 -12.29 -5.57 -3.54
N LEU A 266 -12.58 -6.76 -3.98
CA LEU A 266 -12.22 -7.28 -5.30
C LEU A 266 -13.43 -8.02 -5.90
N PRO A 267 -13.60 -8.02 -7.22
CA PRO A 267 -12.81 -7.33 -8.25
C PRO A 267 -13.08 -5.83 -8.32
N LEU A 268 -12.31 -5.10 -9.13
CA LEU A 268 -12.43 -3.66 -9.28
C LEU A 268 -13.64 -3.24 -10.10
N PRO A 269 -14.28 -2.11 -9.80
CA PRO A 269 -15.36 -1.55 -10.60
C PRO A 269 -14.82 -0.89 -11.87
N SER A 270 -15.70 -0.71 -12.85
CA SER A 270 -15.41 0.05 -14.08
C SER A 270 -15.08 1.51 -13.80
N VAL A 271 -14.55 2.22 -14.81
CA VAL A 271 -14.21 3.65 -14.71
C VAL A 271 -15.41 4.48 -14.21
N ALA A 272 -16.62 4.19 -14.72
CA ALA A 272 -17.85 4.86 -14.29
C ALA A 272 -18.21 4.55 -12.82
N GLY A 273 -17.91 3.32 -12.36
CA GLY A 273 -18.24 2.88 -11.00
C GLY A 273 -17.45 3.55 -9.88
N VAL A 274 -16.38 4.26 -10.21
CA VAL A 274 -15.54 4.99 -9.23
C VAL A 274 -15.42 6.49 -9.51
N SER A 275 -16.13 7.01 -10.55
CA SER A 275 -16.01 8.39 -11.02
C SER A 275 -16.33 9.44 -9.96
N ASP A 276 -17.26 9.16 -9.06
CA ASP A 276 -17.80 10.11 -8.10
C ASP A 276 -16.96 10.28 -6.83
N ARG A 277 -15.87 9.51 -6.70
CA ARG A 277 -14.98 9.62 -5.54
C ARG A 277 -14.28 10.97 -5.50
N LYS A 278 -14.33 11.62 -4.34
CA LYS A 278 -13.71 12.92 -4.12
C LYS A 278 -12.25 12.76 -3.73
N PRO A 279 -11.37 13.69 -4.17
CA PRO A 279 -10.00 13.74 -3.67
C PRO A 279 -9.94 13.83 -2.14
N ASN A 280 -8.91 13.22 -1.56
CA ASN A 280 -8.62 13.40 -0.13
C ASN A 280 -8.16 14.83 0.16
N THR A 281 -8.58 15.34 1.30
CA THR A 281 -8.00 16.53 1.92
C THR A 281 -7.13 16.05 3.09
N ILE A 282 -5.82 16.20 2.97
CA ILE A 282 -4.88 15.84 4.03
C ILE A 282 -4.73 17.04 4.96
N ARG A 283 -4.92 16.81 6.25
CA ARG A 283 -4.68 17.78 7.30
C ARG A 283 -3.18 17.92 7.56
N ARG A 284 -2.71 19.16 7.74
CA ARG A 284 -1.35 19.49 8.18
C ARG A 284 -1.42 20.32 9.46
N GLU A 285 -1.81 19.69 10.56
CA GLU A 285 -1.98 20.37 11.84
C GLU A 285 -1.27 19.63 12.95
N ARG A 286 -1.23 20.25 14.14
CA ARG A 286 -0.70 19.61 15.33
C ARG A 286 -1.57 18.42 15.71
N ILE A 287 -0.94 17.24 15.83
CA ILE A 287 -1.58 15.97 16.17
C ILE A 287 -1.12 15.55 17.56
N ARG A 288 -2.07 15.33 18.45
CA ARG A 288 -1.81 14.83 19.80
C ARG A 288 -2.19 13.35 19.89
N ILE A 289 -1.22 12.53 20.25
CA ILE A 289 -1.38 11.10 20.48
C ILE A 289 -1.32 10.83 21.98
N VAL A 290 -2.27 10.07 22.50
CA VAL A 290 -2.24 9.54 23.86
C VAL A 290 -2.18 8.03 23.82
N GLY A 291 -1.24 7.41 24.53
CA GLY A 291 -1.08 5.97 24.64
C GLY A 291 -1.63 5.42 25.95
N LEU A 292 -2.40 4.34 25.87
CA LEU A 292 -2.96 3.61 27.00
C LEU A 292 -2.57 2.14 26.93
N GLY A 293 -1.69 1.67 27.81
CA GLY A 293 -1.29 0.27 27.89
C GLY A 293 0.20 0.03 28.03
N ASP A 294 0.68 -1.08 27.47
CA ASP A 294 1.98 -1.69 27.69
C ASP A 294 3.12 -1.23 26.75
N PHE A 295 4.27 -1.91 26.85
CA PHE A 295 5.49 -1.62 26.08
C PHE A 295 5.31 -1.81 24.56
N GLU A 296 4.48 -2.77 24.10
CA GLU A 296 4.19 -2.94 22.67
C GLU A 296 3.58 -1.65 22.09
N LEU A 297 2.76 -0.99 22.89
CA LEU A 297 2.17 0.29 22.55
C LEU A 297 3.21 1.40 22.42
N ASP A 298 4.24 1.44 23.29
CA ASP A 298 5.26 2.48 23.23
C ASP A 298 6.04 2.40 21.92
N ALA A 299 6.37 1.17 21.47
CA ALA A 299 7.01 0.96 20.17
C ALA A 299 6.10 1.38 19.00
N LEU A 300 4.80 1.05 19.08
CA LEU A 300 3.81 1.45 18.09
C LEU A 300 3.63 2.97 18.06
N ALA A 301 3.65 3.63 19.21
CA ALA A 301 3.54 5.08 19.32
C ALA A 301 4.68 5.82 18.61
N HIS A 302 5.93 5.35 18.76
CA HIS A 302 7.06 5.92 18.03
C HIS A 302 6.91 5.74 16.52
N THR A 303 6.48 4.57 16.07
CA THR A 303 6.20 4.33 14.65
C THR A 303 5.07 5.25 14.15
N THR A 304 4.04 5.44 14.97
CA THR A 304 2.90 6.33 14.65
C THR A 304 3.35 7.78 14.49
N GLN A 305 4.21 8.28 15.40
CA GLN A 305 4.77 9.63 15.27
C GLN A 305 5.54 9.78 13.94
N GLY A 306 6.40 8.81 13.60
CA GLY A 306 7.14 8.83 12.34
C GLY A 306 6.24 8.88 11.11
N TRP A 307 5.18 8.06 11.06
CA TRP A 307 4.25 8.03 9.93
C TRP A 307 3.39 9.30 9.83
N LEU A 308 2.85 9.79 10.92
CA LEU A 308 2.03 11.00 10.92
C LEU A 308 2.88 12.24 10.60
N SER A 309 4.13 12.29 11.07
CA SER A 309 5.07 13.36 10.70
C SER A 309 5.42 13.31 9.21
N TYR A 310 5.64 12.10 8.64
CA TYR A 310 5.82 11.94 7.19
C TYR A 310 4.62 12.47 6.40
N LEU A 311 3.41 12.21 6.87
CA LEU A 311 2.19 12.69 6.25
C LEU A 311 1.95 14.21 6.47
N GLY A 312 2.87 14.89 7.15
CA GLY A 312 2.91 16.35 7.32
C GLY A 312 2.29 16.87 8.61
N GLY A 313 2.03 15.99 9.59
CA GLY A 313 1.56 16.37 10.92
C GLY A 313 2.69 16.86 11.84
N ASP A 314 2.42 17.86 12.68
CA ASP A 314 3.25 18.18 13.86
C ASP A 314 2.76 17.32 15.04
N VAL A 315 3.52 16.29 15.41
CA VAL A 315 3.04 15.18 16.23
C VAL A 315 3.63 15.20 17.65
N SER A 316 2.78 15.18 18.64
CA SER A 316 3.16 14.99 20.06
C SER A 316 2.59 13.66 20.60
N TYR A 317 3.35 12.98 21.45
CA TYR A 317 2.94 11.75 22.12
C TYR A 317 3.05 11.88 23.64
N VAL A 318 2.03 11.43 24.36
CA VAL A 318 2.00 11.35 25.81
C VAL A 318 1.44 9.99 26.25
N LYS A 319 2.06 9.36 27.23
CA LYS A 319 1.53 8.11 27.82
C LYS A 319 0.54 8.46 28.94
N PHE A 320 -0.64 7.83 28.94
CA PHE A 320 -1.63 8.01 29.99
C PHE A 320 -1.09 7.53 31.35
N GLY A 321 -1.31 8.31 32.40
CA GLY A 321 -0.87 8.00 33.77
C GLY A 321 0.56 8.43 34.10
N LEU A 322 1.36 8.94 33.16
CA LEU A 322 2.60 9.65 33.44
C LEU A 322 2.32 11.15 33.63
N GLU A 323 3.10 11.82 34.51
CA GLU A 323 2.92 13.23 34.84
C GLU A 323 2.78 14.12 33.60
N GLY A 324 1.66 14.79 33.45
CA GLY A 324 1.40 15.75 32.35
C GLY A 324 0.00 15.75 31.76
N LEU A 325 -0.82 14.69 31.93
CA LEU A 325 -2.21 14.68 31.49
C LEU A 325 -3.19 15.21 32.59
N ALA A 326 -2.69 15.53 33.77
CA ALA A 326 -3.50 15.61 34.97
C ALA A 326 -4.07 16.99 35.30
N SER A 327 -3.87 18.07 34.56
CA SER A 327 -4.23 19.35 35.19
C SER A 327 -4.76 20.53 34.35
N ASN A 328 -4.77 20.48 33.03
CA ASN A 328 -5.14 21.69 32.28
C ASN A 328 -6.25 21.50 31.23
N GLY A 329 -7.45 21.15 31.69
CA GLY A 329 -8.65 21.35 30.88
C GLY A 329 -8.78 20.44 29.66
N GLN A 330 -10.00 20.29 29.15
CA GLN A 330 -10.39 19.58 27.93
C GLN A 330 -9.30 19.63 26.81
N ASP A 331 -8.42 18.65 26.85
CA ASP A 331 -7.39 18.52 25.84
C ASP A 331 -7.93 17.62 24.74
N ASP A 332 -8.26 18.22 23.62
CA ASP A 332 -8.60 17.48 22.40
C ASP A 332 -7.45 16.51 22.03
N ILE A 333 -7.77 15.26 21.94
CA ILE A 333 -6.85 14.19 21.52
C ILE A 333 -7.23 13.78 20.11
N ASP A 334 -6.26 13.79 19.20
CA ASP A 334 -6.52 13.34 17.83
C ASP A 334 -6.53 11.82 17.73
N LEU A 335 -5.63 11.14 18.47
CA LEU A 335 -5.53 9.69 18.47
C LEU A 335 -5.31 9.13 19.87
N LEU A 336 -6.21 8.26 20.30
CA LEU A 336 -6.01 7.38 21.46
C LEU A 336 -5.51 6.02 20.96
N LEU A 337 -4.25 5.69 21.26
CA LEU A 337 -3.67 4.37 21.02
C LEU A 337 -3.93 3.49 22.25
N VAL A 338 -4.65 2.39 22.06
CA VAL A 338 -4.94 1.43 23.13
C VAL A 338 -4.19 0.13 22.84
N GLY A 339 -3.37 -0.30 23.79
CA GLY A 339 -2.60 -1.54 23.68
C GLY A 339 -3.49 -2.78 23.64
N SER A 340 -3.03 -3.83 22.98
CA SER A 340 -3.77 -5.09 22.81
C SER A 340 -4.10 -5.80 24.14
N ARG A 341 -3.36 -5.49 25.20
CA ARG A 341 -3.54 -6.04 26.56
C ARG A 341 -4.20 -5.08 27.54
N CYS A 342 -4.62 -3.92 27.08
CA CYS A 342 -5.36 -2.95 27.91
C CYS A 342 -6.67 -3.58 28.37
N SER A 343 -6.88 -3.61 29.67
CA SER A 343 -8.14 -4.12 30.25
C SER A 343 -9.25 -3.07 30.14
N MET A 344 -10.51 -3.49 30.15
CA MET A 344 -11.67 -2.59 30.24
C MET A 344 -11.58 -1.65 31.42
N LYS A 345 -11.08 -2.11 32.58
CA LYS A 345 -10.93 -1.27 33.77
C LYS A 345 -9.95 -0.11 33.55
N GLU A 346 -8.84 -0.37 32.88
CA GLU A 346 -7.86 0.68 32.51
C GLU A 346 -8.44 1.65 31.49
N PHE A 347 -9.16 1.12 30.49
CA PHE A 347 -9.86 1.94 29.49
C PHE A 347 -10.94 2.83 30.13
N GLU A 348 -11.76 2.29 31.02
CA GLU A 348 -12.76 3.06 31.76
C GLU A 348 -12.15 4.15 32.65
N ALA A 349 -10.99 3.87 33.25
CA ALA A 349 -10.27 4.89 34.04
C ALA A 349 -9.81 6.05 33.15
N ALA A 350 -9.33 5.77 31.94
CA ALA A 350 -8.98 6.79 30.97
C ALA A 350 -10.22 7.57 30.47
N ALA A 351 -11.33 6.87 30.23
CA ALA A 351 -12.57 7.52 29.80
C ALA A 351 -13.12 8.48 30.87
N ARG A 352 -12.96 8.18 32.19
CA ARG A 352 -13.34 9.06 33.29
C ARG A 352 -12.43 10.29 33.45
N ALA A 353 -11.28 10.31 32.80
CA ALA A 353 -10.34 11.43 32.83
C ALA A 353 -10.70 12.56 31.85
N ASP A 354 -11.92 12.55 31.31
CA ASP A 354 -12.48 13.56 30.40
C ASP A 354 -11.67 13.73 29.07
N LEU A 355 -11.06 12.64 28.60
CA LEU A 355 -10.42 12.60 27.30
C LEU A 355 -11.47 12.71 26.20
N GLN A 356 -11.16 13.45 25.13
CA GLN A 356 -12.04 13.61 23.97
C GLN A 356 -11.30 13.17 22.67
N PRO A 357 -11.07 11.85 22.46
CA PRO A 357 -10.38 11.39 21.27
C PRO A 357 -11.25 11.51 20.01
N THR A 358 -10.65 11.98 18.92
CA THR A 358 -11.30 11.96 17.60
C THR A 358 -11.25 10.55 16.99
N VAL A 359 -10.11 9.86 17.17
CA VAL A 359 -9.87 8.50 16.68
C VAL A 359 -9.34 7.62 17.81
N ILE A 360 -9.82 6.39 17.87
CA ILE A 360 -9.35 5.36 18.81
C ILE A 360 -8.84 4.18 18.00
N PHE A 361 -7.56 3.84 18.17
CA PHE A 361 -7.02 2.56 17.71
C PHE A 361 -7.02 1.58 18.86
N TRP A 362 -7.77 0.50 18.74
CA TRP A 362 -7.81 -0.58 19.73
C TRP A 362 -7.95 -1.94 19.06
N PRO A 363 -6.85 -2.70 18.94
CA PRO A 363 -6.85 -3.99 18.24
C PRO A 363 -7.36 -5.14 19.13
N SER A 364 -8.49 -4.96 19.78
CA SER A 364 -9.14 -5.93 20.67
C SER A 364 -10.59 -6.18 20.25
N ALA A 365 -11.11 -7.36 20.54
CA ALA A 365 -12.55 -7.63 20.43
C ALA A 365 -13.40 -6.72 21.32
N GLU A 366 -12.82 -6.12 22.36
CA GLU A 366 -13.49 -5.20 23.28
C GLU A 366 -13.58 -3.77 22.70
N ALA A 367 -12.94 -3.49 21.57
CA ALA A 367 -12.93 -2.15 20.95
C ALA A 367 -14.33 -1.58 20.70
N PHE A 368 -15.34 -2.45 20.45
CA PHE A 368 -16.72 -2.00 20.29
C PHE A 368 -17.25 -1.24 21.52
N ALA A 369 -16.74 -1.53 22.71
CA ALA A 369 -17.13 -0.85 23.94
C ALA A 369 -16.68 0.62 23.97
N ALA A 370 -15.64 0.98 23.23
CA ALA A 370 -15.15 2.35 23.15
C ALA A 370 -16.24 3.32 22.67
N GLN A 371 -17.13 2.86 21.77
CA GLN A 371 -18.22 3.67 21.25
C GLN A 371 -19.23 4.10 22.31
N PHE A 372 -19.37 3.36 23.42
CA PHE A 372 -20.24 3.75 24.55
C PHE A 372 -19.65 4.90 25.36
N TYR A 373 -18.33 4.99 25.42
CA TYR A 373 -17.65 6.06 26.18
C TYR A 373 -17.34 7.28 25.31
N PHE A 374 -17.11 7.06 24.02
CA PHE A 374 -16.73 8.08 23.04
C PHE A 374 -17.59 7.93 21.78
N PRO A 375 -18.87 8.33 21.82
CA PRO A 375 -19.82 8.09 20.73
C PRO A 375 -19.45 8.77 19.41
N ASP A 376 -18.72 9.88 19.47
CA ASP A 376 -18.32 10.67 18.30
C ASP A 376 -16.94 10.27 17.75
N ALA A 377 -16.21 9.38 18.44
CA ALA A 377 -14.90 8.93 18.01
C ALA A 377 -15.00 7.84 16.94
N VAL A 378 -14.08 7.88 15.97
CA VAL A 378 -13.89 6.76 15.05
C VAL A 378 -13.09 5.66 15.75
N VAL A 379 -13.69 4.49 15.91
CA VAL A 379 -13.00 3.31 16.49
C VAL A 379 -12.48 2.42 15.38
N ALA A 380 -11.17 2.16 15.37
CA ALA A 380 -10.52 1.33 14.36
C ALA A 380 -9.69 0.21 15.02
N SER A 381 -9.84 -1.02 14.52
CA SER A 381 -8.99 -2.17 14.87
C SER A 381 -7.82 -2.34 13.86
N ASP A 382 -7.91 -1.70 12.71
CA ASP A 382 -6.86 -1.61 11.70
C ASP A 382 -6.03 -0.34 11.92
N TYR A 383 -4.73 -0.54 12.09
CA TYR A 383 -3.78 0.53 12.37
C TYR A 383 -3.73 1.60 11.26
N ALA A 384 -3.68 1.17 10.00
CA ALA A 384 -3.64 2.12 8.88
C ALA A 384 -4.94 2.94 8.77
N THR A 385 -6.08 2.32 9.05
CA THR A 385 -7.38 3.01 9.11
C THR A 385 -7.39 4.07 10.21
N ALA A 386 -6.83 3.79 11.39
CA ALA A 386 -6.74 4.79 12.44
C ALA A 386 -5.90 6.00 12.01
N LEU A 387 -4.70 5.79 11.46
CA LEU A 387 -3.85 6.88 10.97
C LEU A 387 -4.53 7.67 9.85
N TYR A 388 -5.21 6.99 8.95
CA TYR A 388 -5.94 7.61 7.85
C TYR A 388 -7.02 8.58 8.37
N HIS A 389 -7.81 8.17 9.37
CA HIS A 389 -8.82 9.04 9.96
C HIS A 389 -8.24 10.23 10.71
N VAL A 390 -7.12 10.04 11.42
CA VAL A 390 -6.41 11.16 12.08
C VAL A 390 -5.99 12.22 11.05
N MET A 391 -5.48 11.80 9.90
CA MET A 391 -5.02 12.71 8.86
C MET A 391 -6.17 13.41 8.11
N ARG A 392 -7.37 12.84 8.11
CA ARG A 392 -8.57 13.40 7.48
C ARG A 392 -9.42 14.24 8.40
N SER A 393 -9.36 13.99 9.70
CA SER A 393 -10.25 14.67 10.63
C SER A 393 -10.01 16.18 10.55
N SER A 394 -10.92 16.87 9.90
CA SER A 394 -11.09 18.31 10.05
C SER A 394 -12.00 18.52 11.25
N LYS A 395 -11.56 19.28 12.25
CA LYS A 395 -12.55 19.93 13.12
C LYS A 395 -13.38 20.82 12.22
N GLN A 396 -14.66 20.48 12.04
CA GLN A 396 -15.65 21.37 11.43
C GLN A 396 -15.89 22.56 12.35
#